data_58997472b99e8ad4a99a8afa965c1011
#
_entry.id   58997472b99e8ad4a99a8afa965c1011
#
_cell.length_a   1.000
_cell.length_b   1.000
_cell.length_c   1.000
_cell.angle_alpha   90.00
_cell.angle_beta   90.00
_cell.angle_gamma   90.00
#
_symmetry.space_group_name_H-M   'P 1'
#
loop_
_entity.id
_entity.type
_entity.pdbx_description
1 polymer ?
#
loop_
_entity_poly.entity_id
_entity_poly.type
_entity_poly.pdbx_seq_one_letter_code
_entity_poly.pdbx_strand_id
1 'polypeptide(L)'
;MKKILLSFMSLALVLTLGSCDLDEPNYGKTTSDNFYKKQSDINEALTGAYLQLRNTWNEYALNFYFVGDCSTDDALKGSSDGDRAEVMELSNFTVYTTNGEVGRRWEILYRLINRCNDVIANAPTAQGDKELLARYEKEAKALRAFGYYSLVTTFGGVPLITAPMLPAEILKIPRASADAVYTQIISDLTDASTLPAKGEYEASEQYHVTRGFAKTMLAKTYMFRGDFDNAEKVLRDIVEVDKDYDLLPDYGMNWRPQYENSIESIFELPNKVYDKSIATGTNVPHFFTSRDVPGYQGYGFHVPTTDLFEAYDVDDPRQTYVFTRTGDRYIGDEQAQDNHQSATGFHDYKMTVPKAEKQGTDVWMISYNIRLIRYSDVLLLYAEALNEMNKPVEAKKYLNKVRKRARETNPLDPRKDMQAYVPATTSSTLPDITTTNKDELREIIWHERRVELAMEGWRRDDLMRQHRFGEVMRAYANKYNVQKGRNFDDERDYLLPIPQGERDKSNNILTQNPKY
;
A
#
# COMPACT_ATOMS: atom_id res chain seq x y z
N MET A 1 83.22 8.91 -12.71
CA MET A 1 82.17 7.87 -12.43
C MET A 1 81.07 8.37 -11.54
N LYS A 2 81.29 9.05 -10.38
CA LYS A 2 80.20 9.54 -9.49
C LYS A 2 79.21 10.57 -10.15
N LYS A 3 79.69 11.43 -11.04
CA LYS A 3 78.85 12.44 -11.70
C LYS A 3 77.92 11.81 -12.83
N ILE A 4 78.39 10.75 -13.45
CA ILE A 4 77.58 10.01 -14.48
C ILE A 4 76.48 9.17 -13.78
N LEU A 5 76.77 8.61 -12.60
CA LEU A 5 75.78 7.86 -11.81
C LEU A 5 74.64 8.76 -11.29
N LEU A 6 74.95 10.01 -10.87
CA LEU A 6 73.93 10.99 -10.46
C LEU A 6 73.03 11.45 -11.59
N SER A 7 73.58 11.60 -12.82
CA SER A 7 72.79 11.98 -14.01
C SER A 7 71.85 10.85 -14.44
N PHE A 8 72.24 9.59 -14.29
CA PHE A 8 71.35 8.46 -14.57
C PHE A 8 70.26 8.27 -13.51
N MET A 9 70.55 8.54 -12.25
CA MET A 9 69.56 8.52 -11.17
C MET A 9 68.52 9.65 -11.29
N SER A 10 68.93 10.86 -11.73
CA SER A 10 67.99 11.97 -11.96
C SER A 10 67.13 11.75 -13.19
N LEU A 11 67.63 11.08 -14.26
CA LEU A 11 66.87 10.76 -15.44
C LEU A 11 65.86 9.61 -15.19
N ALA A 12 66.22 8.63 -14.34
CA ALA A 12 65.29 7.55 -13.92
C ALA A 12 64.18 8.08 -13.03
N LEU A 13 64.41 9.10 -12.20
CA LEU A 13 63.40 9.71 -11.30
C LEU A 13 62.35 10.57 -12.07
N VAL A 14 62.75 11.17 -13.22
CA VAL A 14 61.83 11.95 -14.03
C VAL A 14 60.91 11.05 -14.91
N LEU A 15 61.33 9.82 -15.17
CA LEU A 15 60.52 8.84 -15.93
C LEU A 15 59.47 8.13 -15.09
N THR A 16 59.52 8.23 -13.76
CA THR A 16 58.52 7.62 -12.86
C THR A 16 57.40 8.57 -12.44
N LEU A 17 57.42 9.86 -12.87
CA LEU A 17 56.35 10.82 -12.61
C LEU A 17 55.32 10.94 -13.77
N GLY A 18 55.47 10.19 -14.83
CA GLY A 18 54.44 9.97 -15.83
C GLY A 18 53.53 8.84 -15.37
N SER A 19 52.85 9.02 -14.24
CA SER A 19 51.66 8.21 -13.92
C SER A 19 50.64 8.56 -14.98
N CYS A 20 50.53 7.75 -16.04
CA CYS A 20 49.35 7.74 -16.84
C CYS A 20 48.17 7.52 -15.88
N ASP A 21 47.24 8.43 -15.86
CA ASP A 21 45.88 8.17 -15.44
C ASP A 21 45.39 7.03 -16.33
N LEU A 22 45.57 5.81 -15.83
CA LEU A 22 44.90 4.65 -16.39
C LEU A 22 43.45 4.72 -15.92
N ASP A 23 42.69 5.60 -16.54
CA ASP A 23 41.26 5.43 -16.65
C ASP A 23 41.05 4.12 -17.43
N GLU A 24 41.17 2.99 -16.74
CA GLU A 24 40.64 1.74 -17.28
C GLU A 24 39.15 1.95 -17.47
N PRO A 25 38.66 2.01 -18.71
CA PRO A 25 37.22 2.01 -18.93
C PRO A 25 36.70 0.75 -18.23
N ASN A 26 35.80 0.93 -17.28
CA ASN A 26 35.18 -0.14 -16.51
C ASN A 26 34.33 -1.05 -17.42
N TYR A 27 34.96 -1.77 -18.33
CA TYR A 27 34.32 -2.75 -19.18
C TYR A 27 33.73 -3.85 -18.31
N GLY A 28 32.38 -3.90 -18.24
CA GLY A 28 31.64 -4.91 -17.49
C GLY A 28 31.16 -4.51 -16.09
N LYS A 29 31.41 -3.28 -15.61
CA LYS A 29 30.75 -2.76 -14.42
C LYS A 29 29.68 -1.74 -14.80
N THR A 30 28.47 -1.92 -14.29
CA THR A 30 27.40 -0.92 -14.39
C THR A 30 27.74 0.24 -13.47
N THR A 31 27.91 1.44 -14.02
CA THR A 31 28.14 2.69 -13.29
C THR A 31 27.00 3.66 -13.61
N SER A 32 26.80 4.69 -12.81
CA SER A 32 25.83 5.75 -13.11
C SER A 32 26.04 6.38 -14.49
N ASP A 33 27.29 6.42 -14.99
CA ASP A 33 27.65 7.07 -16.26
C ASP A 33 27.35 6.21 -17.49
N ASN A 34 27.30 4.88 -17.36
CA ASN A 34 27.05 3.95 -18.46
C ASN A 34 25.66 3.28 -18.39
N PHE A 35 24.95 3.36 -17.29
CA PHE A 35 23.56 2.96 -17.13
C PHE A 35 22.62 4.05 -17.62
N TYR A 36 21.35 3.77 -17.80
CA TYR A 36 20.30 4.67 -18.33
C TYR A 36 20.48 5.11 -19.78
N LYS A 37 21.30 4.41 -20.59
CA LYS A 37 21.54 4.78 -21.99
C LYS A 37 20.53 4.17 -22.95
N LYS A 38 19.94 3.05 -22.61
CA LYS A 38 19.04 2.27 -23.46
C LYS A 38 17.69 2.05 -22.80
N GLN A 39 16.68 1.79 -23.61
CA GLN A 39 15.35 1.41 -23.17
C GLN A 39 15.36 0.25 -22.16
N SER A 40 16.23 -0.77 -22.38
CA SER A 40 16.38 -1.88 -21.42
C SER A 40 16.83 -1.42 -20.04
N ASP A 41 17.72 -0.43 -19.97
CA ASP A 41 18.25 0.09 -18.71
C ASP A 41 17.15 0.85 -17.95
N ILE A 42 16.31 1.59 -18.69
CA ILE A 42 15.16 2.31 -18.12
C ILE A 42 14.11 1.32 -17.59
N ASN A 43 13.85 0.24 -18.34
CA ASN A 43 12.94 -0.82 -17.89
C ASN A 43 13.45 -1.52 -16.61
N GLU A 44 14.76 -1.81 -16.54
CA GLU A 44 15.39 -2.37 -15.35
C GLU A 44 15.30 -1.42 -14.16
N ALA A 45 15.53 -0.12 -14.38
CA ALA A 45 15.38 0.91 -13.34
C ALA A 45 13.93 1.03 -12.85
N LEU A 46 12.96 1.01 -13.75
CA LEU A 46 11.53 1.02 -13.41
C LEU A 46 11.15 -0.24 -12.62
N THR A 47 11.61 -1.42 -13.05
CA THR A 47 11.45 -2.66 -12.29
C THR A 47 12.02 -2.52 -10.88
N GLY A 48 13.19 -1.89 -10.75
CA GLY A 48 13.80 -1.56 -9.47
C GLY A 48 12.95 -0.64 -8.58
N ALA A 49 12.13 0.25 -9.17
CA ALA A 49 11.14 1.06 -8.43
C ALA A 49 9.97 0.19 -7.93
N TYR A 50 9.37 -0.64 -8.78
CA TYR A 50 8.31 -1.58 -8.36
C TYR A 50 8.78 -2.51 -7.22
N LEU A 51 10.03 -2.97 -7.28
CA LEU A 51 10.62 -3.85 -6.26
C LEU A 51 10.76 -3.17 -4.89
N GLN A 52 10.71 -1.83 -4.78
CA GLN A 52 10.68 -1.17 -3.47
C GLN A 52 9.38 -1.45 -2.71
N LEU A 53 8.26 -1.62 -3.42
CA LEU A 53 6.98 -2.01 -2.82
C LEU A 53 6.92 -3.51 -2.51
N ARG A 54 7.76 -4.30 -3.16
CA ARG A 54 7.89 -5.74 -3.00
C ARG A 54 9.28 -6.13 -2.47
N ASN A 55 9.82 -5.39 -1.53
CA ASN A 55 11.13 -5.65 -0.97
C ASN A 55 11.21 -6.98 -0.20
N THR A 56 12.42 -7.41 0.14
CA THR A 56 12.66 -8.58 0.99
C THR A 56 11.81 -8.49 2.25
N TRP A 57 11.10 -9.57 2.60
CA TRP A 57 10.18 -9.64 3.74
C TRP A 57 8.88 -8.87 3.58
N ASN A 58 8.58 -8.30 2.40
CA ASN A 58 7.38 -7.51 2.14
C ASN A 58 7.12 -6.42 3.21
N GLU A 59 8.16 -5.78 3.67
CA GLU A 59 8.10 -4.77 4.73
C GLU A 59 7.20 -3.60 4.38
N TYR A 60 7.08 -3.24 3.09
CA TYR A 60 6.12 -2.24 2.66
C TYR A 60 4.68 -2.68 2.97
N ALA A 61 4.30 -3.89 2.56
CA ALA A 61 2.94 -4.39 2.76
C ALA A 61 2.61 -4.55 4.24
N LEU A 62 3.52 -5.13 5.04
CA LEU A 62 3.33 -5.24 6.50
C LEU A 62 3.16 -3.85 7.14
N ASN A 63 4.02 -2.90 6.80
CA ASN A 63 3.93 -1.53 7.32
C ASN A 63 2.64 -0.83 6.88
N PHE A 64 2.19 -1.07 5.63
CA PHE A 64 0.94 -0.53 5.11
C PHE A 64 -0.26 -0.93 5.99
N TYR A 65 -0.39 -2.22 6.32
CA TYR A 65 -1.45 -2.72 7.20
C TYR A 65 -1.27 -2.27 8.66
N PHE A 66 -0.04 -2.26 9.18
CA PHE A 66 0.20 -1.83 10.56
C PHE A 66 -0.16 -0.36 10.78
N VAL A 67 0.23 0.51 9.86
CA VAL A 67 -0.12 1.93 9.95
C VAL A 67 -1.57 2.18 9.56
N GLY A 68 -2.10 1.47 8.57
CA GLY A 68 -3.44 1.68 8.03
C GLY A 68 -4.56 1.12 8.90
N ASP A 69 -4.37 -0.05 9.50
CA ASP A 69 -5.42 -0.74 10.26
C ASP A 69 -5.09 -0.89 11.74
N CYS A 70 -3.85 -1.33 12.11
CA CYS A 70 -3.54 -1.56 13.52
C CYS A 70 -3.51 -0.27 14.36
N SER A 71 -3.42 0.90 13.74
CA SER A 71 -3.58 2.19 14.43
C SER A 71 -5.05 2.60 14.60
N THR A 72 -6.02 1.80 14.15
CA THR A 72 -7.45 2.15 14.10
C THR A 72 -8.34 1.21 14.91
N ASP A 73 -9.64 1.44 14.86
CA ASP A 73 -10.69 0.61 15.48
C ASP A 73 -10.91 -0.72 14.75
N ASP A 74 -10.27 -0.98 13.61
CA ASP A 74 -10.48 -2.21 12.82
C ASP A 74 -9.56 -3.37 13.21
N ALA A 75 -8.29 -3.11 13.57
CA ALA A 75 -7.35 -4.18 13.88
C ALA A 75 -6.52 -3.95 15.13
N LEU A 76 -6.25 -5.03 15.88
CA LEU A 76 -5.23 -5.07 16.92
C LEU A 76 -3.88 -5.48 16.31
N LYS A 77 -2.78 -5.16 17.00
CA LYS A 77 -1.45 -5.66 16.64
C LYS A 77 -1.44 -7.19 16.56
N GLY A 78 -2.04 -7.86 17.55
CA GLY A 78 -1.95 -9.31 17.69
C GLY A 78 -0.54 -9.79 18.08
N SER A 79 -0.24 -11.06 17.82
CA SER A 79 1.04 -11.68 18.16
C SER A 79 1.40 -11.58 19.65
N SER A 80 2.61 -11.95 20.06
CA SER A 80 3.09 -11.76 21.44
C SER A 80 3.58 -10.33 21.67
N ASP A 81 3.58 -9.86 22.91
CA ASP A 81 3.85 -8.46 23.28
C ASP A 81 5.23 -7.96 22.78
N GLY A 82 6.25 -8.81 22.82
CA GLY A 82 7.61 -8.48 22.37
C GLY A 82 7.79 -8.44 20.87
N ASP A 83 6.87 -9.03 20.10
CA ASP A 83 6.97 -9.06 18.65
C ASP A 83 6.54 -7.70 18.07
N ARG A 84 7.42 -7.03 17.33
CA ARG A 84 7.16 -5.73 16.73
C ARG A 84 6.44 -4.77 17.72
N ALA A 85 7.03 -4.55 18.89
CA ALA A 85 6.46 -3.70 19.94
C ALA A 85 6.09 -2.30 19.44
N GLU A 86 6.78 -1.80 18.42
CA GLU A 86 6.54 -0.50 17.76
C GLU A 86 5.11 -0.41 17.16
N VAL A 87 4.51 -1.53 16.74
CA VAL A 87 3.11 -1.53 16.27
C VAL A 87 2.14 -1.29 17.44
N MET A 88 2.48 -1.73 18.65
CA MET A 88 1.67 -1.43 19.85
C MET A 88 1.70 0.06 20.20
N GLU A 89 2.83 0.73 19.98
CA GLU A 89 2.92 2.19 20.14
C GLU A 89 1.96 2.92 19.20
N LEU A 90 1.89 2.51 17.91
CA LEU A 90 0.92 3.03 16.94
C LEU A 90 -0.51 2.81 17.43
N SER A 91 -0.80 1.62 17.90
CA SER A 91 -2.13 1.21 18.39
C SER A 91 -2.60 2.01 19.61
N ASN A 92 -1.68 2.32 20.53
CA ASN A 92 -1.96 3.00 21.79
C ASN A 92 -1.75 4.52 21.74
N PHE A 93 -1.35 5.08 20.59
CA PHE A 93 -1.02 6.51 20.44
C PHE A 93 0.05 6.97 21.46
N THR A 94 1.11 6.17 21.58
CA THR A 94 2.29 6.43 22.42
C THR A 94 3.56 6.40 21.57
N VAL A 95 3.45 6.85 20.33
CA VAL A 95 4.51 6.76 19.33
C VAL A 95 5.68 7.66 19.68
N TYR A 96 6.88 7.10 19.76
CA TYR A 96 8.12 7.83 19.92
C TYR A 96 8.74 8.18 18.56
N THR A 97 9.55 9.22 18.54
CA THR A 97 10.27 9.65 17.32
C THR A 97 11.29 8.61 16.82
N THR A 98 11.63 7.64 17.65
CA THR A 98 12.50 6.50 17.36
C THR A 98 11.76 5.23 16.95
N ASN A 99 10.43 5.28 16.79
CA ASN A 99 9.62 4.13 16.41
C ASN A 99 10.08 3.52 15.08
N GLY A 100 10.37 2.23 15.09
CA GLY A 100 10.94 1.51 13.94
C GLY A 100 9.98 1.43 12.74
N GLU A 101 8.67 1.30 12.96
CA GLU A 101 7.69 1.25 11.87
C GLU A 101 7.54 2.62 11.19
N VAL A 102 7.61 3.71 11.95
CA VAL A 102 7.60 5.08 11.42
C VAL A 102 8.84 5.34 10.57
N GLY A 103 10.02 4.94 11.07
CA GLY A 103 11.29 5.04 10.32
C GLY A 103 11.28 4.21 9.04
N ARG A 104 10.77 2.98 9.10
CA ARG A 104 10.65 2.05 7.96
C ARG A 104 9.76 2.61 6.86
N ARG A 105 8.59 3.18 7.22
CA ARG A 105 7.68 3.82 6.25
C ARG A 105 8.37 4.95 5.49
N TRP A 106 9.07 5.83 6.21
CA TRP A 106 9.83 6.92 5.61
C TRP A 106 10.90 6.42 4.64
N GLU A 107 11.71 5.48 5.09
CA GLU A 107 12.82 4.95 4.30
C GLU A 107 12.37 4.26 3.01
N ILE A 108 11.37 3.38 3.09
CA ILE A 108 10.88 2.63 1.91
C ILE A 108 10.29 3.59 0.88
N LEU A 109 9.47 4.56 1.32
CA LEU A 109 8.82 5.49 0.41
C LEU A 109 9.82 6.45 -0.25
N TYR A 110 10.83 6.93 0.46
CA TYR A 110 11.88 7.75 -0.16
C TYR A 110 12.78 6.94 -1.10
N ARG A 111 13.04 5.67 -0.81
CA ARG A 111 13.74 4.80 -1.76
C ARG A 111 12.93 4.61 -3.05
N LEU A 112 11.61 4.40 -2.94
CA LEU A 112 10.72 4.36 -4.11
C LEU A 112 10.80 5.66 -4.91
N ILE A 113 10.63 6.81 -4.26
CA ILE A 113 10.69 8.14 -4.89
C ILE A 113 12.01 8.37 -5.62
N ASN A 114 13.14 8.02 -4.99
CA ASN A 114 14.45 8.17 -5.60
C ASN A 114 14.61 7.31 -6.86
N ARG A 115 14.16 6.05 -6.83
CA ARG A 115 14.17 5.17 -8.02
C ARG A 115 13.28 5.72 -9.13
N CYS A 116 12.12 6.26 -8.79
CA CYS A 116 11.25 6.93 -9.77
C CYS A 116 11.91 8.17 -10.37
N ASN A 117 12.59 8.99 -9.57
CA ASN A 117 13.32 10.16 -10.05
C ASN A 117 14.41 9.78 -11.07
N ASP A 118 15.12 8.68 -10.83
CA ASP A 118 16.13 8.19 -11.79
C ASP A 118 15.49 7.83 -13.15
N VAL A 119 14.35 7.14 -13.14
CA VAL A 119 13.61 6.80 -14.39
C VAL A 119 13.13 8.08 -15.09
N ILE A 120 12.46 8.98 -14.35
CA ILE A 120 11.88 10.22 -14.91
C ILE A 120 12.95 11.10 -15.55
N ALA A 121 14.12 11.22 -14.92
CA ALA A 121 15.20 12.06 -15.41
C ALA A 121 15.88 11.48 -16.68
N ASN A 122 15.96 10.16 -16.80
CA ASN A 122 16.77 9.51 -17.83
C ASN A 122 15.95 8.96 -19.00
N ALA A 123 14.68 8.58 -18.81
CA ALA A 123 13.85 8.01 -19.87
C ALA A 123 13.76 8.90 -21.13
N PRO A 124 13.60 10.23 -21.05
CA PRO A 124 13.49 11.09 -22.25
C PRO A 124 14.71 11.06 -23.16
N THR A 125 15.91 10.82 -22.61
CA THR A 125 17.19 10.85 -23.32
C THR A 125 17.70 9.49 -23.74
N ALA A 126 17.13 8.40 -23.24
CA ALA A 126 17.54 7.04 -23.55
C ALA A 126 17.27 6.69 -25.02
N GLN A 127 18.10 5.79 -25.56
CA GLN A 127 17.95 5.23 -26.90
C GLN A 127 16.90 4.10 -26.87
N GLY A 128 15.97 4.12 -27.81
CA GLY A 128 14.93 3.09 -27.94
C GLY A 128 13.62 3.66 -28.46
N ASP A 129 12.55 2.91 -28.29
CA ASP A 129 11.20 3.29 -28.62
C ASP A 129 10.73 4.46 -27.75
N LYS A 130 10.41 5.59 -28.37
CA LYS A 130 10.06 6.83 -27.66
C LYS A 130 8.70 6.77 -26.98
N GLU A 131 7.75 6.04 -27.52
CA GLU A 131 6.43 5.86 -26.91
C GLU A 131 6.54 4.99 -25.65
N LEU A 132 7.33 3.92 -25.73
CA LEU A 132 7.58 3.04 -24.59
C LEU A 132 8.38 3.73 -23.48
N LEU A 133 9.40 4.52 -23.84
CA LEU A 133 10.16 5.32 -22.87
C LEU A 133 9.29 6.37 -22.19
N ALA A 134 8.39 7.05 -22.93
CA ALA A 134 7.41 7.98 -22.35
C ALA A 134 6.39 7.27 -21.42
N ARG A 135 6.01 6.03 -21.75
CA ARG A 135 5.18 5.20 -20.87
C ARG A 135 5.92 4.91 -19.56
N TYR A 136 7.18 4.47 -19.61
CA TYR A 136 7.99 4.20 -18.40
C TYR A 136 8.15 5.44 -17.50
N GLU A 137 8.32 6.62 -18.11
CA GLU A 137 8.35 7.88 -17.37
C GLU A 137 7.04 8.13 -16.62
N LYS A 138 5.89 7.93 -17.28
CA LYS A 138 4.56 8.11 -16.66
C LYS A 138 4.28 7.08 -15.56
N GLU A 139 4.70 5.84 -15.74
CA GLU A 139 4.60 4.82 -14.70
C GLU A 139 5.43 5.23 -13.45
N ALA A 140 6.66 5.71 -13.66
CA ALA A 140 7.50 6.20 -12.57
C ALA A 140 6.88 7.43 -11.87
N LYS A 141 6.23 8.35 -12.61
CA LYS A 141 5.47 9.47 -12.04
C LYS A 141 4.31 8.97 -11.17
N ALA A 142 3.54 7.99 -11.64
CA ALA A 142 2.45 7.39 -10.86
C ALA A 142 2.94 6.75 -9.55
N LEU A 143 4.04 6.01 -9.59
CA LEU A 143 4.66 5.40 -8.42
C LEU A 143 5.25 6.46 -7.47
N ARG A 144 5.88 7.51 -7.99
CA ARG A 144 6.38 8.63 -7.20
C ARG A 144 5.24 9.34 -6.45
N ALA A 145 4.15 9.61 -7.14
CA ALA A 145 2.96 10.20 -6.55
C ALA A 145 2.35 9.31 -5.47
N PHE A 146 2.30 7.99 -5.66
CA PHE A 146 1.88 7.03 -4.63
C PHE A 146 2.79 7.10 -3.40
N GLY A 147 4.10 7.19 -3.60
CA GLY A 147 5.07 7.40 -2.52
C GLY A 147 4.82 8.70 -1.74
N TYR A 148 4.63 9.81 -2.45
CA TYR A 148 4.35 11.10 -1.83
C TYR A 148 2.97 11.17 -1.18
N TYR A 149 1.93 10.55 -1.76
CA TYR A 149 0.63 10.43 -1.12
C TYR A 149 0.75 9.72 0.24
N SER A 150 1.42 8.58 0.27
CA SER A 150 1.64 7.82 1.49
C SER A 150 2.47 8.58 2.54
N LEU A 151 3.42 9.42 2.11
CA LEU A 151 4.21 10.28 3.00
C LEU A 151 3.38 11.44 3.54
N VAL A 152 2.69 12.18 2.68
CA VAL A 152 1.99 13.41 3.09
C VAL A 152 0.78 13.11 3.98
N THR A 153 0.05 12.02 3.73
CA THR A 153 -1.07 11.59 4.59
C THR A 153 -0.58 11.06 5.94
N THR A 154 0.68 10.63 6.02
CA THR A 154 1.27 10.12 7.28
C THR A 154 1.97 11.21 8.08
N PHE A 155 2.77 12.08 7.43
CA PHE A 155 3.71 12.99 8.09
C PHE A 155 3.37 14.48 7.89
N GLY A 156 2.37 14.80 7.06
CA GLY A 156 2.14 16.17 6.62
C GLY A 156 3.21 16.63 5.62
N GLY A 157 3.69 17.86 5.72
CA GLY A 157 4.78 18.33 4.85
C GLY A 157 6.05 17.49 5.00
N VAL A 158 6.72 17.20 3.87
CA VAL A 158 7.92 16.37 3.79
C VAL A 158 8.91 16.96 2.77
N PRO A 159 10.20 16.59 2.78
CA PRO A 159 11.14 16.97 1.72
C PRO A 159 10.61 16.62 0.32
N LEU A 160 10.50 17.59 -0.56
CA LEU A 160 10.03 17.40 -1.93
C LEU A 160 11.21 17.27 -2.88
N ILE A 161 11.55 16.03 -3.24
CA ILE A 161 12.69 15.64 -4.09
C ILE A 161 12.12 15.11 -5.41
N THR A 162 12.28 15.88 -6.49
CA THR A 162 11.67 15.57 -7.80
C THR A 162 12.69 15.22 -8.88
N ALA A 163 13.97 15.17 -8.53
CA ALA A 163 15.07 14.81 -9.43
C ALA A 163 16.11 13.96 -8.68
N PRO A 164 16.98 13.23 -9.39
CA PRO A 164 18.12 12.56 -8.79
C PRO A 164 19.03 13.57 -8.08
N MET A 165 19.42 13.24 -6.85
CA MET A 165 20.31 14.09 -6.03
C MET A 165 21.31 13.23 -5.26
N LEU A 166 22.47 13.79 -4.96
CA LEU A 166 23.43 13.13 -4.09
C LEU A 166 22.91 13.07 -2.63
N PRO A 167 23.22 12.00 -1.87
CA PRO A 167 22.76 11.86 -0.49
C PRO A 167 23.06 13.09 0.39
N ALA A 168 24.24 13.71 0.23
CA ALA A 168 24.63 14.89 0.99
C ALA A 168 23.82 16.15 0.64
N GLU A 169 23.21 16.20 -0.54
CA GLU A 169 22.31 17.29 -0.96
C GLU A 169 20.90 17.06 -0.43
N ILE A 170 20.41 15.82 -0.49
CA ILE A 170 19.10 15.42 0.05
C ILE A 170 18.98 15.82 1.54
N LEU A 171 20.04 15.60 2.33
CA LEU A 171 20.05 15.94 3.75
C LEU A 171 19.92 17.45 4.06
N LYS A 172 20.05 18.30 3.05
CA LYS A 172 19.89 19.77 3.18
C LYS A 172 18.51 20.28 2.76
N ILE A 173 17.64 19.39 2.24
CA ILE A 173 16.31 19.76 1.77
C ILE A 173 15.36 19.85 2.98
N PRO A 174 14.79 21.02 3.27
CA PRO A 174 13.81 21.16 4.34
C PRO A 174 12.48 20.50 3.94
N ARG A 175 11.57 20.37 4.89
CA ARG A 175 10.20 19.97 4.63
C ARG A 175 9.48 21.01 3.75
N ALA A 176 8.90 20.59 2.65
CA ALA A 176 7.93 21.37 1.89
C ALA A 176 6.57 21.36 2.62
N SER A 177 5.72 22.31 2.35
CA SER A 177 4.34 22.28 2.85
C SER A 177 3.57 21.09 2.27
N ALA A 178 2.56 20.60 2.99
CA ALA A 178 1.67 19.55 2.49
C ALA A 178 1.04 19.95 1.15
N ASP A 179 0.64 21.21 0.98
CA ASP A 179 0.06 21.72 -0.27
C ASP A 179 1.04 21.62 -1.45
N ALA A 180 2.32 21.92 -1.25
CA ALA A 180 3.33 21.78 -2.29
C ALA A 180 3.51 20.31 -2.69
N VAL A 181 3.48 19.38 -1.72
CA VAL A 181 3.55 17.94 -1.99
C VAL A 181 2.31 17.48 -2.76
N TYR A 182 1.10 17.90 -2.35
CA TYR A 182 -0.13 17.57 -3.08
C TYR A 182 -0.12 18.13 -4.51
N THR A 183 0.41 19.33 -4.74
CA THR A 183 0.56 19.89 -6.08
C THR A 183 1.41 19.00 -6.97
N GLN A 184 2.53 18.48 -6.46
CA GLN A 184 3.38 17.55 -7.20
C GLN A 184 2.65 16.22 -7.48
N ILE A 185 1.95 15.65 -6.48
CA ILE A 185 1.16 14.43 -6.65
C ILE A 185 0.13 14.59 -7.77
N ILE A 186 -0.63 15.69 -7.75
CA ILE A 186 -1.66 15.97 -8.77
C ILE A 186 -1.03 16.10 -10.15
N SER A 187 0.11 16.79 -10.26
CA SER A 187 0.83 16.93 -11.53
C SER A 187 1.26 15.58 -12.10
N ASP A 188 1.91 14.75 -11.28
CA ASP A 188 2.40 13.43 -11.69
C ASP A 188 1.26 12.50 -12.11
N LEU A 189 0.15 12.48 -11.34
CA LEU A 189 -1.00 11.60 -11.60
C LEU A 189 -1.83 12.07 -12.80
N THR A 190 -1.90 13.38 -13.04
CA THR A 190 -2.57 13.92 -14.23
C THR A 190 -1.86 13.46 -15.50
N ASP A 191 -0.53 13.54 -15.54
CA ASP A 191 0.26 13.04 -16.67
C ASP A 191 0.12 11.51 -16.82
N ALA A 192 0.20 10.77 -15.72
CA ALA A 192 0.04 9.32 -15.69
C ALA A 192 -1.38 8.82 -16.00
N SER A 193 -2.40 9.71 -15.98
CA SER A 193 -3.80 9.35 -16.33
C SER A 193 -3.98 8.98 -17.81
N THR A 194 -2.95 9.13 -18.62
CA THR A 194 -2.89 8.72 -20.03
C THR A 194 -2.16 7.39 -20.26
N LEU A 195 -1.80 6.66 -19.20
CA LEU A 195 -1.25 5.31 -19.27
C LEU A 195 -2.22 4.34 -19.94
N PRO A 196 -1.74 3.18 -20.42
CA PRO A 196 -2.61 2.13 -20.96
C PRO A 196 -3.70 1.70 -19.96
N ALA A 197 -4.80 1.24 -20.51
CA ALA A 197 -5.90 0.63 -19.75
C ALA A 197 -5.48 -0.73 -19.16
N LYS A 198 -6.26 -1.21 -18.20
CA LYS A 198 -6.15 -2.59 -17.75
C LYS A 198 -6.39 -3.55 -18.93
N GLY A 199 -5.47 -4.50 -19.10
CA GLY A 199 -5.52 -5.49 -20.19
C GLY A 199 -4.86 -5.03 -21.50
N GLU A 200 -4.35 -3.80 -21.58
CA GLU A 200 -3.59 -3.31 -22.75
C GLU A 200 -2.06 -3.54 -22.62
N TYR A 201 -1.60 -3.96 -21.44
CA TYR A 201 -0.21 -4.34 -21.23
C TYR A 201 0.10 -5.74 -21.71
N GLU A 202 1.34 -5.97 -22.13
CA GLU A 202 1.85 -7.32 -22.40
C GLU A 202 1.78 -8.19 -21.12
N ALA A 203 1.70 -9.50 -21.29
CA ALA A 203 1.54 -10.44 -20.17
C ALA A 203 2.64 -10.32 -19.10
N SER A 204 3.86 -9.94 -19.47
CA SER A 204 4.97 -9.71 -18.56
C SER A 204 4.83 -8.44 -17.72
N GLU A 205 3.99 -7.49 -18.15
CA GLU A 205 3.79 -6.18 -17.55
C GLU A 205 2.36 -6.00 -16.98
N GLN A 206 1.55 -7.05 -16.95
CA GLN A 206 0.14 -7.00 -16.54
C GLN A 206 -0.12 -6.47 -15.12
N TYR A 207 0.89 -6.36 -14.28
CA TYR A 207 0.83 -5.82 -12.93
C TYR A 207 1.39 -4.38 -12.84
N HIS A 208 1.77 -3.79 -13.96
CA HIS A 208 2.19 -2.40 -13.99
C HIS A 208 1.00 -1.46 -13.72
N VAL A 209 1.33 -0.26 -13.23
CA VAL A 209 0.30 0.75 -12.94
C VAL A 209 -0.35 1.24 -14.23
N THR A 210 -1.67 1.34 -14.20
CA THR A 210 -2.53 1.67 -15.35
C THR A 210 -3.08 3.09 -15.24
N ARG A 211 -3.76 3.59 -16.29
CA ARG A 211 -4.55 4.83 -16.19
C ARG A 211 -5.56 4.79 -15.04
N GLY A 212 -6.15 3.63 -14.78
CA GLY A 212 -7.10 3.45 -13.68
C GLY A 212 -6.44 3.58 -12.32
N PHE A 213 -5.22 3.09 -12.13
CA PHE A 213 -4.45 3.35 -10.92
C PHE A 213 -4.15 4.84 -10.75
N ALA A 214 -3.63 5.50 -11.79
CA ALA A 214 -3.29 6.92 -11.72
C ALA A 214 -4.51 7.80 -11.39
N LYS A 215 -5.62 7.57 -12.08
CA LYS A 215 -6.90 8.27 -11.83
C LYS A 215 -7.45 7.97 -10.43
N THR A 216 -7.34 6.72 -9.94
CA THR A 216 -7.80 6.38 -8.59
C THR A 216 -6.99 7.11 -7.51
N MET A 217 -5.66 7.14 -7.64
CA MET A 217 -4.82 7.87 -6.71
C MET A 217 -5.03 9.39 -6.79
N LEU A 218 -5.31 9.92 -7.98
CA LEU A 218 -5.68 11.33 -8.18
C LEU A 218 -7.00 11.66 -7.46
N ALA A 219 -8.01 10.81 -7.62
CA ALA A 219 -9.28 10.95 -6.91
C ALA A 219 -9.10 10.86 -5.39
N LYS A 220 -8.34 9.87 -4.88
CA LYS A 220 -8.01 9.77 -3.45
C LYS A 220 -7.31 11.04 -2.93
N THR A 221 -6.43 11.63 -3.73
CA THR A 221 -5.75 12.89 -3.38
C THR A 221 -6.74 14.04 -3.25
N TYR A 222 -7.67 14.19 -4.19
CA TYR A 222 -8.72 15.21 -4.11
C TYR A 222 -9.68 14.96 -2.93
N MET A 223 -10.11 13.70 -2.72
CA MET A 223 -10.95 13.31 -1.57
C MET A 223 -10.27 13.64 -0.23
N PHE A 224 -8.98 13.36 -0.10
CA PHE A 224 -8.22 13.65 1.12
C PHE A 224 -8.12 15.17 1.39
N ARG A 225 -8.15 15.99 0.35
CA ARG A 225 -8.16 17.45 0.43
C ARG A 225 -9.56 18.06 0.55
N GLY A 226 -10.62 17.26 0.50
CA GLY A 226 -12.01 17.75 0.48
C GLY A 226 -12.41 18.44 -0.84
N ASP A 227 -11.64 18.25 -1.92
CA ASP A 227 -11.93 18.78 -3.25
C ASP A 227 -12.85 17.80 -4.00
N PHE A 228 -14.11 17.75 -3.58
CA PHE A 228 -15.10 16.81 -4.11
C PHE A 228 -15.45 17.08 -5.58
N ASP A 229 -15.36 18.31 -6.04
CA ASP A 229 -15.64 18.68 -7.43
C ASP A 229 -14.63 18.05 -8.41
N ASN A 230 -13.35 18.09 -8.09
CA ASN A 230 -12.31 17.46 -8.91
C ASN A 230 -12.26 15.95 -8.69
N ALA A 231 -12.53 15.45 -7.47
CA ALA A 231 -12.66 14.03 -7.20
C ALA A 231 -13.78 13.41 -8.05
N GLU A 232 -14.97 14.04 -8.10
CA GLU A 232 -16.10 13.55 -8.88
C GLU A 232 -15.78 13.42 -10.36
N LYS A 233 -15.14 14.42 -10.96
CA LYS A 233 -14.77 14.39 -12.40
C LYS A 233 -13.88 13.19 -12.72
N VAL A 234 -12.86 12.96 -11.89
CA VAL A 234 -11.92 11.85 -12.11
C VAL A 234 -12.59 10.50 -11.87
N LEU A 235 -13.41 10.38 -10.81
CA LEU A 235 -14.14 9.14 -10.50
C LEU A 235 -15.18 8.81 -11.56
N ARG A 236 -15.88 9.83 -12.08
CA ARG A 236 -16.79 9.66 -13.22
C ARG A 236 -16.07 9.14 -14.45
N ASP A 237 -14.88 9.69 -14.75
CA ASP A 237 -14.09 9.20 -15.88
C ASP A 237 -13.76 7.72 -15.75
N ILE A 238 -13.33 7.24 -14.56
CA ILE A 238 -13.07 5.81 -14.34
C ILE A 238 -14.34 4.97 -14.52
N VAL A 239 -15.45 5.41 -13.91
CA VAL A 239 -16.67 4.59 -13.77
C VAL A 239 -17.57 4.64 -14.99
N GLU A 240 -17.66 5.79 -15.65
CA GLU A 240 -18.65 6.02 -16.71
C GLU A 240 -18.03 6.15 -18.11
N VAL A 241 -16.76 6.56 -18.21
CA VAL A 241 -16.07 6.79 -19.49
C VAL A 241 -15.14 5.62 -19.82
N ASP A 242 -14.11 5.40 -18.99
CA ASP A 242 -13.09 4.37 -19.24
C ASP A 242 -13.68 2.96 -19.16
N LYS A 243 -14.36 2.63 -18.10
CA LYS A 243 -15.02 1.33 -17.85
C LYS A 243 -14.07 0.13 -17.92
N ASP A 244 -12.82 0.36 -17.51
CA ASP A 244 -11.78 -0.69 -17.51
C ASP A 244 -11.97 -1.71 -16.39
N TYR A 245 -12.86 -1.43 -15.42
CA TYR A 245 -13.07 -2.21 -14.20
C TYR A 245 -14.54 -2.53 -13.95
N ASP A 246 -14.79 -3.62 -13.25
CA ASP A 246 -16.09 -3.95 -12.68
C ASP A 246 -15.92 -4.74 -11.38
N LEU A 247 -17.01 -4.90 -10.62
CA LEU A 247 -17.02 -5.75 -9.44
C LEU A 247 -16.98 -7.23 -9.88
N LEU A 248 -16.22 -8.04 -9.17
CA LEU A 248 -16.39 -9.48 -9.23
C LEU A 248 -17.80 -9.86 -8.73
N PRO A 249 -18.43 -10.91 -9.28
CA PRO A 249 -19.79 -11.28 -8.91
C PRO A 249 -19.93 -11.73 -7.45
N ASP A 250 -18.84 -12.15 -6.84
CA ASP A 250 -18.80 -12.58 -5.44
C ASP A 250 -17.62 -11.90 -4.73
N TYR A 251 -17.88 -11.37 -3.52
CA TYR A 251 -16.85 -10.69 -2.70
C TYR A 251 -15.68 -11.61 -2.38
N GLY A 252 -15.96 -12.87 -2.09
CA GLY A 252 -14.93 -13.84 -1.70
C GLY A 252 -13.94 -14.16 -2.81
N MET A 253 -14.31 -13.95 -4.06
CA MET A 253 -13.40 -14.14 -5.21
C MET A 253 -12.18 -13.24 -5.12
N ASN A 254 -12.32 -12.04 -4.52
CA ASN A 254 -11.17 -11.14 -4.33
C ASN A 254 -10.05 -11.74 -3.47
N TRP A 255 -10.35 -12.77 -2.68
CA TRP A 255 -9.39 -13.37 -1.73
C TRP A 255 -8.94 -14.76 -2.17
N ARG A 256 -9.00 -15.03 -3.48
CA ARG A 256 -8.58 -16.31 -4.06
C ARG A 256 -7.45 -16.10 -5.08
N PRO A 257 -6.39 -16.92 -5.05
CA PRO A 257 -5.27 -16.80 -5.98
C PRO A 257 -5.66 -16.87 -7.46
N GLN A 258 -6.69 -17.66 -7.81
CA GLN A 258 -7.15 -17.77 -9.19
C GLN A 258 -7.84 -16.51 -9.75
N TYR A 259 -8.15 -15.54 -8.90
CA TYR A 259 -8.72 -14.25 -9.28
C TYR A 259 -7.75 -13.08 -9.06
N GLU A 260 -6.47 -13.36 -8.96
CA GLU A 260 -5.44 -12.32 -8.96
C GLU A 260 -5.45 -11.54 -10.27
N ASN A 261 -5.16 -10.25 -10.17
CA ASN A 261 -5.28 -9.31 -11.28
C ASN A 261 -6.64 -9.33 -12.01
N SER A 262 -7.72 -9.59 -11.27
CA SER A 262 -9.09 -9.63 -11.80
C SER A 262 -9.57 -8.28 -12.32
N ILE A 263 -10.76 -8.27 -12.93
CA ILE A 263 -11.43 -7.04 -13.39
C ILE A 263 -11.71 -6.04 -12.24
N GLU A 264 -11.79 -6.49 -10.99
CA GLU A 264 -11.96 -5.63 -9.82
C GLU A 264 -10.63 -5.08 -9.28
N SER A 265 -9.50 -5.69 -9.60
CA SER A 265 -8.18 -5.28 -9.11
C SER A 265 -7.66 -4.06 -9.87
N ILE A 266 -7.39 -2.97 -9.14
CA ILE A 266 -6.75 -1.76 -9.67
C ILE A 266 -5.24 -1.80 -9.46
N PHE A 267 -4.80 -2.24 -8.27
CA PHE A 267 -3.38 -2.37 -7.98
C PHE A 267 -3.10 -3.52 -7.01
N GLU A 268 -2.22 -4.40 -7.44
CA GLU A 268 -1.72 -5.52 -6.66
C GLU A 268 -0.19 -5.57 -6.69
N LEU A 269 0.41 -6.01 -5.60
CA LEU A 269 1.82 -6.38 -5.56
C LEU A 269 1.94 -7.86 -5.92
N PRO A 270 2.49 -8.21 -7.09
CA PRO A 270 2.57 -9.59 -7.53
C PRO A 270 3.60 -10.35 -6.72
N ASN A 271 3.24 -11.52 -6.24
CA ASN A 271 4.12 -12.40 -5.48
C ASN A 271 3.98 -13.83 -5.99
N LYS A 272 5.01 -14.35 -6.63
CA LYS A 272 5.02 -15.70 -7.13
C LYS A 272 6.34 -16.40 -6.80
N VAL A 273 6.25 -17.61 -6.30
CA VAL A 273 7.39 -18.47 -6.08
C VAL A 273 7.69 -19.20 -7.40
N TYR A 274 8.76 -18.80 -8.07
CA TYR A 274 9.24 -19.43 -9.29
C TYR A 274 10.25 -20.53 -8.99
N ASP A 275 11.08 -20.32 -7.96
CA ASP A 275 12.11 -21.25 -7.52
C ASP A 275 12.13 -21.24 -5.98
N LYS A 276 12.07 -22.42 -5.38
CA LYS A 276 12.09 -22.60 -3.93
C LYS A 276 13.41 -22.22 -3.26
N SER A 277 14.46 -22.02 -4.05
CA SER A 277 15.76 -21.52 -3.57
C SER A 277 15.87 -20.01 -3.54
N ILE A 278 14.90 -19.28 -4.14
CA ILE A 278 14.89 -17.81 -4.24
C ILE A 278 13.62 -17.27 -3.60
N ALA A 279 13.74 -16.42 -2.60
CA ALA A 279 12.61 -15.79 -1.91
C ALA A 279 11.87 -14.79 -2.82
N THR A 280 11.05 -15.30 -3.75
CA THR A 280 10.26 -14.52 -4.69
C THR A 280 8.78 -14.39 -4.31
N GLY A 281 8.30 -15.15 -3.32
CA GLY A 281 6.94 -15.08 -2.78
C GLY A 281 6.74 -13.99 -1.74
N THR A 282 5.63 -14.09 -1.01
CA THR A 282 5.31 -13.20 0.12
C THR A 282 5.27 -13.96 1.44
N ASN A 283 5.58 -13.29 2.53
CA ASN A 283 5.41 -13.79 3.90
C ASN A 283 4.22 -13.13 4.62
N VAL A 284 3.52 -12.19 4.01
CA VAL A 284 2.42 -11.44 4.66
C VAL A 284 1.32 -12.36 5.18
N PRO A 285 0.81 -13.36 4.43
CA PRO A 285 -0.16 -14.30 4.95
C PRO A 285 0.35 -15.08 6.17
N HIS A 286 1.64 -15.38 6.23
CA HIS A 286 2.24 -16.04 7.37
C HIS A 286 2.26 -15.15 8.62
N PHE A 287 2.54 -13.84 8.45
CA PHE A 287 2.48 -12.90 9.58
C PHE A 287 1.07 -12.79 10.16
N PHE A 288 0.04 -12.85 9.33
CA PHE A 288 -1.35 -12.62 9.75
C PHE A 288 -2.10 -13.90 10.12
N THR A 289 -1.60 -15.06 9.73
CA THR A 289 -2.15 -16.37 10.14
C THR A 289 -1.96 -16.60 11.64
N SER A 290 -2.92 -17.26 12.28
CA SER A 290 -2.86 -17.65 13.70
C SER A 290 -1.61 -18.47 14.03
N ARG A 291 -1.07 -18.29 15.24
CA ARG A 291 0.09 -19.06 15.75
C ARG A 291 -0.23 -20.54 15.95
N ASP A 292 -1.46 -20.85 16.30
CA ASP A 292 -1.85 -22.15 16.82
C ASP A 292 -2.35 -23.12 15.76
N VAL A 293 -2.25 -22.72 14.48
CA VAL A 293 -2.68 -23.58 13.40
C VAL A 293 -1.57 -24.57 13.04
N PRO A 294 -1.78 -25.88 13.27
CA PRO A 294 -0.80 -26.91 12.96
C PRO A 294 -0.40 -26.88 11.50
N GLY A 295 0.91 -26.81 11.24
CA GLY A 295 1.48 -26.80 9.89
C GLY A 295 1.48 -25.41 9.21
N TYR A 296 0.97 -24.35 9.87
CA TYR A 296 1.00 -22.99 9.34
C TYR A 296 2.03 -22.08 10.02
N GLN A 297 2.35 -22.30 11.29
CA GLN A 297 3.36 -21.56 12.07
C GLN A 297 3.24 -20.02 11.97
N GLY A 298 2.00 -19.50 11.90
CA GLY A 298 1.77 -18.07 11.77
C GLY A 298 2.26 -17.25 12.96
N TYR A 299 2.36 -15.93 12.80
CA TYR A 299 2.72 -15.01 13.88
C TYR A 299 1.51 -14.37 14.57
N GLY A 300 0.32 -14.39 13.97
CA GLY A 300 -0.92 -13.89 14.56
C GLY A 300 -0.98 -12.38 14.70
N PHE A 301 -0.36 -11.63 13.79
CA PHE A 301 -0.54 -10.18 13.69
C PHE A 301 -1.84 -9.80 12.99
N HIS A 302 -2.20 -8.51 13.02
CA HIS A 302 -3.30 -7.91 12.28
C HIS A 302 -4.64 -8.57 12.59
N VAL A 303 -4.99 -8.57 13.89
CA VAL A 303 -6.16 -9.26 14.42
C VAL A 303 -7.39 -8.36 14.34
N PRO A 304 -8.48 -8.77 13.65
CA PRO A 304 -9.72 -7.99 13.60
C PRO A 304 -10.30 -7.73 14.98
N THR A 305 -10.82 -6.52 15.22
CA THR A 305 -11.43 -6.16 16.49
C THR A 305 -12.86 -6.68 16.60
N THR A 306 -13.35 -6.78 17.84
CA THR A 306 -14.78 -7.03 18.10
C THR A 306 -15.65 -5.90 17.58
N ASP A 307 -15.17 -4.65 17.60
CA ASP A 307 -15.90 -3.50 17.07
C ASP A 307 -16.12 -3.59 15.56
N LEU A 308 -15.10 -4.02 14.83
CA LEU A 308 -15.26 -4.29 13.40
C LEU A 308 -16.25 -5.44 13.14
N PHE A 309 -16.22 -6.49 13.97
CA PHE A 309 -17.16 -7.60 13.86
C PHE A 309 -18.61 -7.13 14.08
N GLU A 310 -18.84 -6.29 15.09
CA GLU A 310 -20.16 -5.72 15.42
C GLU A 310 -20.62 -4.66 14.42
N ALA A 311 -19.74 -4.14 13.58
CA ALA A 311 -20.08 -3.16 12.53
C ALA A 311 -20.83 -3.80 11.34
N TYR A 312 -20.74 -5.12 11.16
CA TYR A 312 -21.47 -5.80 10.10
C TYR A 312 -22.94 -5.97 10.46
N ASP A 313 -23.82 -5.74 9.50
CA ASP A 313 -25.23 -6.11 9.60
C ASP A 313 -25.36 -7.62 9.90
N VAL A 314 -26.43 -8.00 10.58
CA VAL A 314 -26.72 -9.41 10.84
C VAL A 314 -26.84 -10.16 9.52
N ASP A 315 -26.12 -11.26 9.39
CA ASP A 315 -26.05 -12.09 8.18
C ASP A 315 -25.42 -11.40 6.95
N ASP A 316 -24.62 -10.32 7.12
CA ASP A 316 -23.81 -9.81 6.01
C ASP A 316 -22.80 -10.88 5.56
N PRO A 317 -22.90 -11.38 4.31
CA PRO A 317 -22.07 -12.50 3.85
C PRO A 317 -20.57 -12.17 3.86
N ARG A 318 -20.20 -10.89 3.74
CA ARG A 318 -18.80 -10.43 3.75
C ARG A 318 -18.10 -10.73 5.07
N GLN A 319 -18.85 -10.76 6.18
CA GLN A 319 -18.28 -11.06 7.50
C GLN A 319 -17.52 -12.40 7.49
N THR A 320 -18.01 -13.40 6.75
CA THR A 320 -17.39 -14.73 6.65
C THR A 320 -16.04 -14.69 5.91
N TYR A 321 -15.76 -13.63 5.16
CA TYR A 321 -14.51 -13.44 4.41
C TYR A 321 -13.52 -12.48 5.10
N VAL A 322 -13.88 -11.97 6.27
CA VAL A 322 -13.02 -11.07 7.06
C VAL A 322 -12.51 -11.77 8.32
N PHE A 323 -13.36 -12.60 8.94
CA PHE A 323 -13.07 -13.21 10.24
C PHE A 323 -12.94 -14.72 10.16
N THR A 324 -11.83 -15.27 10.65
CA THR A 324 -11.76 -16.68 11.02
C THR A 324 -12.02 -16.82 12.51
N ARG A 325 -12.70 -17.89 12.90
CA ARG A 325 -13.09 -18.19 14.29
C ARG A 325 -12.51 -19.53 14.72
N THR A 326 -12.43 -19.76 16.01
CA THR A 326 -12.12 -21.10 16.55
C THR A 326 -13.11 -22.12 15.99
N GLY A 327 -12.59 -23.19 15.41
CA GLY A 327 -13.37 -24.25 14.76
C GLY A 327 -13.55 -24.06 13.25
N ASP A 328 -13.23 -22.91 12.68
CA ASP A 328 -13.19 -22.72 11.24
C ASP A 328 -12.02 -23.50 10.63
N ARG A 329 -12.12 -23.89 9.37
CA ARG A 329 -11.05 -24.58 8.66
C ARG A 329 -10.33 -23.64 7.71
N TYR A 330 -9.02 -23.86 7.57
CA TYR A 330 -8.29 -23.23 6.49
C TYR A 330 -8.72 -23.77 5.13
N ILE A 331 -8.62 -22.95 4.11
CA ILE A 331 -8.95 -23.34 2.74
C ILE A 331 -8.08 -24.53 2.32
N GLY A 332 -8.72 -25.66 1.98
CA GLY A 332 -8.02 -26.89 1.59
C GLY A 332 -7.35 -27.65 2.74
N ASP A 333 -7.74 -27.41 3.99
CA ASP A 333 -7.31 -28.17 5.14
C ASP A 333 -8.51 -28.71 5.95
N GLU A 334 -8.39 -29.94 6.44
CA GLU A 334 -9.41 -30.55 7.32
C GLU A 334 -9.26 -30.11 8.78
N GLN A 335 -8.14 -29.48 9.14
CA GLN A 335 -7.86 -29.06 10.52
C GLN A 335 -8.62 -27.79 10.88
N ALA A 336 -9.34 -27.82 11.98
CA ALA A 336 -9.96 -26.65 12.56
C ALA A 336 -8.90 -25.68 13.13
N GLN A 337 -9.16 -24.40 13.00
CA GLN A 337 -8.33 -23.37 13.62
C GLN A 337 -8.58 -23.32 15.14
N ASP A 338 -7.51 -23.05 15.86
CA ASP A 338 -7.58 -22.67 17.26
C ASP A 338 -7.12 -21.22 17.40
N ASN A 339 -8.03 -20.34 17.74
CA ASN A 339 -7.76 -18.90 17.91
C ASN A 339 -7.61 -18.52 19.39
N HIS A 340 -7.25 -19.45 20.27
CA HIS A 340 -7.13 -19.23 21.72
C HIS A 340 -6.18 -18.09 22.09
N GLN A 341 -5.12 -17.88 21.31
CA GLN A 341 -4.16 -16.81 21.56
C GLN A 341 -4.58 -15.47 20.98
N SER A 342 -5.67 -15.42 20.21
CA SER A 342 -6.21 -14.16 19.73
C SER A 342 -6.98 -13.45 20.86
N ALA A 343 -6.67 -12.18 21.09
CA ALA A 343 -7.36 -11.36 22.08
C ALA A 343 -8.86 -11.17 21.80
N THR A 344 -9.30 -11.36 20.56
CA THR A 344 -10.70 -11.20 20.10
C THR A 344 -11.37 -12.53 19.76
N GLY A 345 -10.62 -13.62 19.70
CA GLY A 345 -11.09 -14.91 19.17
C GLY A 345 -11.17 -14.96 17.63
N PHE A 346 -10.70 -13.91 16.94
CA PHE A 346 -10.69 -13.81 15.49
C PHE A 346 -9.29 -13.75 14.92
N HIS A 347 -9.12 -14.12 13.64
CA HIS A 347 -7.98 -13.78 12.80
C HIS A 347 -8.44 -13.31 11.43
N ASP A 348 -7.54 -12.62 10.71
CA ASP A 348 -7.78 -12.08 9.38
C ASP A 348 -7.92 -13.21 8.35
N TYR A 349 -9.13 -13.35 7.79
CA TYR A 349 -9.40 -14.35 6.76
C TYR A 349 -8.87 -13.92 5.38
N LYS A 350 -8.84 -12.62 5.06
CA LYS A 350 -8.42 -12.13 3.74
C LYS A 350 -6.98 -12.51 3.39
N MET A 351 -6.15 -12.69 4.41
CA MET A 351 -4.76 -13.15 4.27
C MET A 351 -4.60 -14.66 4.46
N THR A 352 -5.71 -15.41 4.57
CA THR A 352 -5.67 -16.87 4.62
C THR A 352 -5.53 -17.44 3.21
N VAL A 353 -4.46 -18.18 2.97
CA VAL A 353 -4.17 -18.79 1.67
C VAL A 353 -4.42 -20.30 1.71
N PRO A 354 -4.85 -20.90 0.58
CA PRO A 354 -4.98 -22.35 0.47
C PRO A 354 -3.64 -23.04 0.79
N LYS A 355 -3.71 -24.21 1.42
CA LYS A 355 -2.51 -25.02 1.73
C LYS A 355 -1.67 -25.33 0.49
N ALA A 356 -2.31 -25.51 -0.67
CA ALA A 356 -1.64 -25.75 -1.95
C ALA A 356 -0.73 -24.59 -2.40
N GLU A 357 -1.01 -23.36 -1.97
CA GLU A 357 -0.19 -22.17 -2.27
C GLU A 357 1.03 -22.05 -1.38
N LYS A 358 1.10 -22.82 -0.29
CA LYS A 358 2.29 -22.95 0.53
C LYS A 358 3.28 -23.88 -0.14
N GLN A 359 4.27 -23.33 -0.80
CA GLN A 359 5.22 -24.09 -1.60
C GLN A 359 6.45 -24.50 -0.78
N GLY A 360 6.57 -25.80 -0.48
CA GLY A 360 7.76 -26.38 0.17
C GLY A 360 7.76 -26.28 1.70
N THR A 361 8.94 -26.49 2.27
CA THR A 361 9.17 -26.44 3.73
C THR A 361 9.39 -25.02 4.25
N ASP A 362 9.57 -24.05 3.36
CA ASP A 362 9.81 -22.67 3.74
C ASP A 362 8.47 -21.92 3.84
N VAL A 363 8.08 -21.66 5.07
CA VAL A 363 6.86 -20.92 5.43
C VAL A 363 6.85 -19.46 4.92
N TRP A 364 7.99 -18.97 4.44
CA TRP A 364 8.19 -17.60 3.97
C TRP A 364 7.88 -17.41 2.48
N MET A 365 7.64 -18.49 1.74
CA MET A 365 7.43 -18.44 0.30
C MET A 365 6.01 -18.85 -0.07
N ILE A 366 5.14 -17.87 -0.15
CA ILE A 366 3.74 -18.04 -0.51
C ILE A 366 3.46 -17.30 -1.83
N SER A 367 2.86 -17.98 -2.81
CA SER A 367 2.35 -17.35 -4.02
C SER A 367 1.00 -16.72 -3.71
N TYR A 368 1.00 -15.44 -3.38
CA TYR A 368 -0.23 -14.69 -3.09
C TYR A 368 -0.01 -13.20 -3.31
N ASN A 369 -0.76 -12.59 -4.23
CA ASN A 369 -0.66 -11.16 -4.49
C ASN A 369 -1.26 -10.34 -3.35
N ILE A 370 -0.60 -9.26 -2.99
CA ILE A 370 -1.13 -8.30 -2.01
C ILE A 370 -1.96 -7.27 -2.74
N ARG A 371 -3.27 -7.29 -2.53
CA ARG A 371 -4.23 -6.35 -3.14
C ARG A 371 -4.24 -5.05 -2.36
N LEU A 372 -3.88 -3.96 -3.02
CA LEU A 372 -3.82 -2.64 -2.39
C LEU A 372 -5.03 -1.78 -2.72
N ILE A 373 -5.55 -1.86 -3.95
CA ILE A 373 -6.67 -1.02 -4.39
C ILE A 373 -7.63 -1.86 -5.24
N ARG A 374 -8.93 -1.77 -4.92
CA ARG A 374 -10.02 -2.45 -5.64
C ARG A 374 -11.05 -1.47 -6.18
N TYR A 375 -11.79 -1.87 -7.20
CA TYR A 375 -12.79 -1.04 -7.84
C TYR A 375 -13.99 -0.69 -6.93
N SER A 376 -14.31 -1.52 -5.94
CA SER A 376 -15.31 -1.18 -4.93
C SER A 376 -14.95 0.08 -4.14
N ASP A 377 -13.64 0.33 -3.86
CA ASP A 377 -13.18 1.57 -3.26
C ASP A 377 -13.51 2.79 -4.15
N VAL A 378 -13.26 2.68 -5.45
CA VAL A 378 -13.60 3.73 -6.43
C VAL A 378 -15.11 4.01 -6.44
N LEU A 379 -15.95 2.98 -6.46
CA LEU A 379 -17.41 3.15 -6.46
C LEU A 379 -17.91 3.86 -5.19
N LEU A 380 -17.35 3.51 -4.03
CA LEU A 380 -17.75 4.12 -2.76
C LEU A 380 -17.19 5.54 -2.60
N LEU A 381 -15.98 5.83 -3.11
CA LEU A 381 -15.47 7.21 -3.19
C LEU A 381 -16.33 8.05 -4.13
N TYR A 382 -16.79 7.48 -5.24
CA TYR A 382 -17.67 8.16 -6.18
C TYR A 382 -19.04 8.46 -5.57
N ALA A 383 -19.62 7.48 -4.84
CA ALA A 383 -20.86 7.71 -4.09
C ALA A 383 -20.69 8.83 -3.07
N GLU A 384 -19.57 8.87 -2.34
CA GLU A 384 -19.29 9.91 -1.37
C GLU A 384 -19.14 11.28 -2.02
N ALA A 385 -18.32 11.41 -3.08
CA ALA A 385 -18.14 12.68 -3.80
C ALA A 385 -19.47 13.23 -4.34
N LEU A 386 -20.30 12.37 -4.95
CA LEU A 386 -21.63 12.74 -5.43
C LEU A 386 -22.54 13.22 -4.29
N ASN A 387 -22.52 12.54 -3.14
CA ASN A 387 -23.31 12.96 -1.98
C ASN A 387 -22.85 14.33 -1.46
N GLU A 388 -21.55 14.56 -1.37
CA GLU A 388 -20.99 15.84 -0.94
C GLU A 388 -21.35 16.99 -1.90
N MET A 389 -21.50 16.69 -3.18
CA MET A 389 -21.99 17.62 -4.22
C MET A 389 -23.52 17.74 -4.28
N ASN A 390 -24.26 17.27 -3.27
CA ASN A 390 -25.72 17.27 -3.22
C ASN A 390 -26.42 16.51 -4.37
N LYS A 391 -25.83 15.39 -4.80
CA LYS A 391 -26.36 14.47 -5.81
C LYS A 391 -26.71 13.10 -5.18
N PRO A 392 -27.59 13.03 -4.15
CA PRO A 392 -27.82 11.79 -3.38
C PRO A 392 -28.48 10.67 -4.19
N VAL A 393 -29.19 10.99 -5.25
CA VAL A 393 -29.83 9.97 -6.11
C VAL A 393 -28.77 9.21 -6.89
N GLU A 394 -27.82 9.92 -7.46
CA GLU A 394 -26.69 9.35 -8.19
C GLU A 394 -25.74 8.61 -7.23
N ALA A 395 -25.47 9.18 -6.07
CA ALA A 395 -24.65 8.57 -5.01
C ALA A 395 -25.16 7.17 -4.63
N LYS A 396 -26.46 7.04 -4.40
CA LYS A 396 -27.09 5.74 -4.06
C LYS A 396 -26.94 4.68 -5.14
N LYS A 397 -26.88 5.06 -6.40
CA LYS A 397 -26.68 4.10 -7.50
C LYS A 397 -25.39 3.29 -7.30
N TYR A 398 -24.29 3.96 -6.95
CA TYR A 398 -22.99 3.31 -6.79
C TYR A 398 -22.84 2.62 -5.44
N LEU A 399 -23.38 3.22 -4.38
CA LEU A 399 -23.48 2.58 -3.07
C LEU A 399 -24.26 1.27 -3.16
N ASN A 400 -25.45 1.30 -3.77
CA ASN A 400 -26.30 0.11 -3.91
C ASN A 400 -25.72 -0.93 -4.88
N LYS A 401 -24.86 -0.54 -5.83
CA LYS A 401 -24.12 -1.51 -6.66
C LYS A 401 -23.18 -2.37 -5.80
N VAL A 402 -22.46 -1.75 -4.85
CA VAL A 402 -21.59 -2.49 -3.90
C VAL A 402 -22.43 -3.35 -2.95
N ARG A 403 -23.49 -2.79 -2.36
CA ARG A 403 -24.40 -3.53 -1.46
C ARG A 403 -25.09 -4.70 -2.16
N LYS A 404 -25.48 -4.53 -3.43
CA LYS A 404 -26.04 -5.62 -4.24
C LYS A 404 -25.06 -6.78 -4.36
N ARG A 405 -23.80 -6.52 -4.74
CA ARG A 405 -22.76 -7.55 -4.80
C ARG A 405 -22.54 -8.21 -3.42
N ALA A 406 -22.54 -7.41 -2.35
CA ALA A 406 -22.37 -7.95 -1.01
C ALA A 406 -23.47 -8.95 -0.64
N ARG A 407 -24.76 -8.61 -0.85
CA ARG A 407 -25.87 -9.52 -0.54
C ARG A 407 -25.97 -10.72 -1.47
N GLU A 408 -25.42 -10.63 -2.69
CA GLU A 408 -25.37 -11.72 -3.66
C GLU A 408 -24.13 -12.62 -3.48
N THR A 409 -23.23 -12.22 -2.58
CA THR A 409 -22.08 -13.04 -2.18
C THR A 409 -22.54 -14.30 -1.48
N ASN A 410 -21.98 -15.43 -1.85
CA ASN A 410 -22.24 -16.68 -1.16
C ASN A 410 -21.47 -16.71 0.17
N PRO A 411 -22.15 -16.80 1.32
CA PRO A 411 -21.43 -16.89 2.60
C PRO A 411 -20.49 -18.09 2.59
N LEU A 412 -19.25 -17.86 2.97
CA LEU A 412 -18.30 -18.94 3.11
C LEU A 412 -18.76 -19.85 4.27
N ASP A 413 -18.87 -21.15 4.03
CA ASP A 413 -18.87 -22.12 5.12
C ASP A 413 -17.42 -22.54 5.38
N PRO A 414 -16.79 -22.00 6.42
CA PRO A 414 -15.37 -22.23 6.71
C PRO A 414 -15.09 -23.69 7.08
N ARG A 415 -16.13 -24.52 7.27
CA ARG A 415 -16.01 -25.95 7.56
C ARG A 415 -16.03 -26.82 6.29
N LYS A 416 -16.24 -26.20 5.12
CA LYS A 416 -16.23 -26.89 3.82
C LYS A 416 -15.04 -26.42 3.00
N ASP A 417 -14.51 -27.30 2.18
CA ASP A 417 -13.48 -26.97 1.19
C ASP A 417 -13.92 -25.84 0.26
N MET A 418 -12.93 -25.19 -0.39
CA MET A 418 -13.19 -24.19 -1.42
C MET A 418 -14.24 -24.68 -2.41
N GLN A 419 -15.45 -24.19 -2.24
CA GLN A 419 -16.53 -24.49 -3.17
C GLN A 419 -16.34 -23.68 -4.45
N ALA A 420 -16.68 -24.29 -5.59
CA ALA A 420 -16.89 -23.54 -6.80
C ALA A 420 -17.92 -22.43 -6.52
N TYR A 421 -17.70 -21.26 -7.10
CA TYR A 421 -18.66 -20.16 -6.99
C TYR A 421 -20.05 -20.63 -7.40
N VAL A 422 -20.99 -20.50 -6.49
CA VAL A 422 -22.42 -20.70 -6.74
C VAL A 422 -23.11 -19.40 -6.37
N PRO A 423 -23.81 -18.73 -7.30
CA PRO A 423 -24.54 -17.51 -6.98
C PRO A 423 -25.46 -17.72 -5.78
N ALA A 424 -25.42 -16.81 -4.83
CA ALA A 424 -26.36 -16.84 -3.70
C ALA A 424 -27.77 -16.68 -4.20
N THR A 425 -28.68 -17.56 -3.75
CA THR A 425 -30.10 -17.40 -3.94
C THR A 425 -30.59 -16.37 -2.93
N THR A 426 -30.59 -15.09 -3.31
CA THR A 426 -31.14 -13.92 -2.61
C THR A 426 -31.07 -13.93 -1.07
N SER A 427 -30.16 -13.11 -0.52
CA SER A 427 -30.27 -12.67 0.87
C SER A 427 -31.04 -11.34 0.93
N SER A 428 -32.03 -11.23 1.80
CA SER A 428 -32.79 -10.00 2.06
C SER A 428 -32.10 -9.09 3.09
N THR A 429 -30.93 -9.48 3.61
CA THR A 429 -30.30 -8.86 4.80
C THR A 429 -29.61 -7.53 4.54
N LEU A 430 -29.30 -7.17 3.29
CA LEU A 430 -28.72 -5.88 2.92
C LEU A 430 -29.63 -5.16 1.91
N PRO A 431 -30.69 -4.47 2.37
CA PRO A 431 -31.59 -3.77 1.46
C PRO A 431 -30.89 -2.61 0.78
N ASP A 432 -31.41 -2.19 -0.37
CA ASP A 432 -30.97 -0.98 -1.02
C ASP A 432 -31.21 0.24 -0.12
N ILE A 433 -30.28 1.15 -0.09
CA ILE A 433 -30.38 2.43 0.61
C ILE A 433 -31.31 3.34 -0.20
N THR A 434 -32.32 3.90 0.47
CA THR A 434 -33.36 4.75 -0.15
C THR A 434 -33.31 6.21 0.25
N THR A 435 -32.69 6.54 1.40
CA THR A 435 -32.59 7.91 1.89
C THR A 435 -31.93 8.85 0.89
N THR A 436 -32.36 10.10 0.87
CA THR A 436 -31.75 11.22 0.12
C THR A 436 -31.26 12.32 1.07
N ASN A 437 -31.36 12.10 2.37
CA ASN A 437 -30.77 13.01 3.35
C ASN A 437 -29.24 12.91 3.24
N LYS A 438 -28.60 14.05 2.98
CA LYS A 438 -27.15 14.11 2.73
C LYS A 438 -26.32 13.59 3.91
N ASP A 439 -26.66 14.00 5.12
CA ASP A 439 -25.87 13.66 6.31
C ASP A 439 -26.07 12.19 6.69
N GLU A 440 -27.30 11.69 6.63
CA GLU A 440 -27.59 10.28 6.83
C GLU A 440 -26.90 9.40 5.77
N LEU A 441 -26.96 9.80 4.50
CA LEU A 441 -26.33 9.07 3.42
C LEU A 441 -24.79 9.08 3.53
N ARG A 442 -24.20 10.17 4.01
CA ARG A 442 -22.76 10.25 4.31
C ARG A 442 -22.33 9.20 5.32
N GLU A 443 -23.03 9.11 6.45
CA GLU A 443 -22.73 8.11 7.49
C GLU A 443 -22.89 6.67 6.96
N ILE A 444 -23.91 6.43 6.16
CA ILE A 444 -24.13 5.12 5.52
C ILE A 444 -22.99 4.79 4.54
N ILE A 445 -22.55 5.75 3.71
CA ILE A 445 -21.43 5.52 2.78
C ILE A 445 -20.13 5.25 3.56
N TRP A 446 -19.85 6.00 4.61
CA TRP A 446 -18.67 5.79 5.45
C TRP A 446 -18.68 4.44 6.16
N HIS A 447 -19.87 4.02 6.63
CA HIS A 447 -20.06 2.69 7.20
C HIS A 447 -19.85 1.59 6.15
N GLU A 448 -20.46 1.71 4.98
CA GLU A 448 -20.29 0.75 3.89
C GLU A 448 -18.83 0.64 3.44
N ARG A 449 -18.09 1.75 3.39
CA ARG A 449 -16.66 1.75 3.13
C ARG A 449 -15.90 0.93 4.17
N ARG A 450 -16.22 1.11 5.46
CA ARG A 450 -15.57 0.38 6.56
C ARG A 450 -15.74 -1.13 6.40
N VAL A 451 -16.97 -1.61 6.19
CA VAL A 451 -17.25 -3.05 6.11
C VAL A 451 -16.81 -3.66 4.77
N GLU A 452 -16.88 -2.92 3.68
CA GLU A 452 -16.40 -3.38 2.37
C GLU A 452 -14.88 -3.50 2.32
N LEU A 453 -14.16 -2.50 2.83
CA LEU A 453 -12.69 -2.40 2.78
C LEU A 453 -12.01 -2.84 4.09
N ALA A 454 -12.72 -3.52 4.97
CA ALA A 454 -12.22 -3.99 6.24
C ALA A 454 -10.90 -4.77 6.08
N MET A 455 -9.90 -4.49 6.90
CA MET A 455 -8.62 -5.19 6.92
C MET A 455 -7.81 -5.03 5.61
N GLU A 456 -7.99 -3.93 4.86
CA GLU A 456 -7.28 -3.65 3.61
C GLU A 456 -6.32 -2.46 3.70
N GLY A 457 -6.03 -1.96 4.90
CA GLY A 457 -5.02 -0.92 5.14
C GLY A 457 -5.49 0.52 4.89
N TRP A 458 -6.78 0.77 4.62
CA TRP A 458 -7.30 2.09 4.28
C TRP A 458 -8.06 2.80 5.39
N ARG A 459 -8.34 2.12 6.50
CA ARG A 459 -9.19 2.67 7.58
C ARG A 459 -8.65 3.98 8.13
N ARG A 460 -7.34 4.07 8.38
CA ARG A 460 -6.71 5.29 8.89
C ARG A 460 -6.90 6.47 7.93
N ASP A 461 -6.66 6.26 6.64
CA ASP A 461 -6.82 7.31 5.62
C ASP A 461 -8.28 7.82 5.57
N ASP A 462 -9.26 6.92 5.66
CA ASP A 462 -10.68 7.29 5.72
C ASP A 462 -10.99 8.13 6.99
N LEU A 463 -10.56 7.69 8.17
CA LEU A 463 -10.79 8.42 9.42
C LEU A 463 -10.10 9.80 9.43
N MET A 464 -8.91 9.89 8.84
CA MET A 464 -8.14 11.13 8.71
C MET A 464 -8.87 12.16 7.84
N ARG A 465 -9.24 11.77 6.60
CA ARG A 465 -9.90 12.68 5.65
C ARG A 465 -11.34 13.04 6.04
N GLN A 466 -12.00 12.19 6.84
CA GLN A 466 -13.31 12.42 7.43
C GLN A 466 -13.25 13.29 8.70
N HIS A 467 -12.04 13.62 9.17
CA HIS A 467 -11.79 14.37 10.41
C HIS A 467 -12.40 13.73 11.67
N ARG A 468 -12.51 12.39 11.71
CA ARG A 468 -13.16 11.62 12.79
C ARG A 468 -12.20 10.75 13.59
N PHE A 469 -10.91 10.76 13.25
CA PHE A 469 -9.98 9.76 13.80
C PHE A 469 -9.97 9.79 15.35
N GLY A 470 -9.78 10.96 15.96
CA GLY A 470 -9.76 11.06 17.43
C GLY A 470 -11.08 10.71 18.07
N GLU A 471 -12.21 11.13 17.48
CA GLU A 471 -13.56 10.80 17.97
C GLU A 471 -13.77 9.28 18.00
N VAL A 472 -13.52 8.60 16.87
CA VAL A 472 -13.72 7.15 16.73
C VAL A 472 -12.82 6.38 17.68
N MET A 473 -11.54 6.76 17.79
CA MET A 473 -10.60 6.04 18.66
C MET A 473 -10.93 6.20 20.14
N ARG A 474 -11.34 7.38 20.58
CA ARG A 474 -11.81 7.59 21.96
C ARG A 474 -13.12 6.85 22.24
N ALA A 475 -14.05 6.81 21.28
CA ALA A 475 -15.28 6.03 21.42
C ALA A 475 -14.99 4.52 21.55
N TYR A 476 -14.08 3.99 20.71
CA TYR A 476 -13.59 2.62 20.80
C TYR A 476 -12.98 2.33 22.18
N ALA A 477 -12.05 3.17 22.65
CA ALA A 477 -11.40 3.00 23.95
C ALA A 477 -12.40 2.97 25.12
N ASN A 478 -13.42 3.81 25.06
CA ASN A 478 -14.46 3.88 26.09
C ASN A 478 -15.40 2.67 26.05
N LYS A 479 -15.84 2.26 24.85
CA LYS A 479 -16.76 1.12 24.65
C LYS A 479 -16.20 -0.18 25.22
N TYR A 480 -14.91 -0.45 24.95
CA TYR A 480 -14.25 -1.69 25.35
C TYR A 480 -13.38 -1.57 26.61
N ASN A 481 -13.28 -0.37 27.19
CA ASN A 481 -12.43 -0.07 28.34
C ASN A 481 -10.96 -0.50 28.14
N VAL A 482 -10.38 -0.16 26.98
CA VAL A 482 -9.01 -0.56 26.59
C VAL A 482 -8.08 0.65 26.47
N GLN A 483 -6.77 0.38 26.42
CA GLN A 483 -5.75 1.43 26.24
C GLN A 483 -5.71 1.98 24.80
N LYS A 484 -5.96 1.11 23.83
CA LYS A 484 -6.00 1.48 22.41
C LYS A 484 -6.94 2.66 22.17
N GLY A 485 -6.41 3.76 21.64
CA GLY A 485 -7.18 4.99 21.36
C GLY A 485 -7.38 5.92 22.57
N ARG A 486 -7.13 5.47 23.82
CA ARG A 486 -7.34 6.28 25.03
C ARG A 486 -6.49 7.54 25.07
N ASN A 487 -5.26 7.45 24.58
CA ASN A 487 -4.27 8.53 24.60
C ASN A 487 -4.29 9.39 23.34
N PHE A 488 -5.29 9.24 22.46
CA PHE A 488 -5.36 10.02 21.23
C PHE A 488 -5.45 11.51 21.53
N ASP A 489 -4.48 12.26 21.02
CA ASP A 489 -4.38 13.73 21.11
C ASP A 489 -4.59 14.31 19.69
N ASP A 490 -5.66 15.10 19.52
CA ASP A 490 -6.05 15.65 18.21
C ASP A 490 -4.98 16.59 17.60
N GLU A 491 -4.12 17.20 18.43
CA GLU A 491 -3.03 18.07 17.92
C GLU A 491 -1.76 17.29 17.55
N ARG A 492 -1.62 16.05 18.02
CA ARG A 492 -0.45 15.20 17.78
C ARG A 492 -0.72 14.08 16.78
N ASP A 493 -1.75 13.28 17.00
CA ASP A 493 -1.85 11.91 16.48
C ASP A 493 -2.49 11.79 15.09
N TYR A 494 -2.99 12.91 14.55
CA TYR A 494 -3.35 12.95 13.12
C TYR A 494 -2.13 12.74 12.23
N LEU A 495 -0.94 13.17 12.64
CA LEU A 495 0.31 12.95 11.91
C LEU A 495 1.28 12.12 12.77
N LEU A 496 2.05 11.25 12.14
CA LEU A 496 3.15 10.56 12.81
C LEU A 496 4.39 11.46 12.93
N PRO A 497 5.30 11.18 13.89
CA PRO A 497 6.51 11.98 14.06
C PRO A 497 7.46 11.83 12.87
N ILE A 498 8.20 12.88 12.55
CA ILE A 498 9.35 12.76 11.67
C ILE A 498 10.41 11.91 12.36
N PRO A 499 10.91 10.83 11.72
CA PRO A 499 11.83 9.89 12.35
C PRO A 499 13.07 10.59 12.90
N GLN A 500 13.45 10.32 14.16
CA GLN A 500 14.58 10.97 14.82
C GLN A 500 15.89 10.76 14.03
N GLY A 501 16.13 9.55 13.52
CA GLY A 501 17.32 9.28 12.72
C GLY A 501 17.47 10.15 11.47
N GLU A 502 16.35 10.53 10.84
CA GLU A 502 16.37 11.42 9.66
C GLU A 502 16.60 12.88 10.07
N ARG A 503 16.05 13.30 11.20
CA ARG A 503 16.33 14.61 11.79
C ARG A 503 17.80 14.77 12.17
N ASP A 504 18.37 13.75 12.78
CA ASP A 504 19.79 13.74 13.18
C ASP A 504 20.72 13.81 11.96
N LYS A 505 20.46 12.97 10.94
CA LYS A 505 21.23 12.99 9.67
C LYS A 505 21.18 14.35 8.97
N SER A 506 20.05 15.05 9.05
CA SER A 506 19.86 16.37 8.45
C SER A 506 20.30 17.54 9.36
N ASN A 507 20.96 17.29 10.47
CA ASN A 507 21.30 18.30 11.48
C ASN A 507 20.07 19.11 11.94
N ASN A 508 18.93 18.45 12.11
CA ASN A 508 17.63 19.03 12.50
C ASN A 508 17.03 20.06 11.51
N ILE A 509 17.46 20.05 10.23
CA ILE A 509 16.78 20.80 9.16
C ILE A 509 15.32 20.34 9.04
N LEU A 510 15.05 19.04 9.25
CA LEU A 510 13.71 18.51 9.31
C LEU A 510 13.07 18.87 10.66
N THR A 511 12.14 19.81 10.64
CA THR A 511 11.35 20.20 11.83
C THR A 511 10.42 19.06 12.25
N GLN A 512 10.15 18.93 13.54
CA GLN A 512 9.24 17.90 14.04
C GLN A 512 7.76 18.30 13.89
N ASN A 513 6.87 17.31 13.88
CA ASN A 513 5.43 17.52 14.00
C ASN A 513 5.07 17.95 15.44
N PRO A 514 3.94 18.66 15.65
CA PRO A 514 3.57 19.17 16.95
C PRO A 514 3.53 18.08 18.02
N LYS A 515 3.93 18.41 19.23
CA LYS A 515 3.90 17.56 20.45
C LYS A 515 4.75 16.28 20.42
N TYR A 516 5.67 16.14 19.45
CA TYR A 516 6.66 15.07 19.44
C TYR A 516 8.05 15.56 19.81
#